data_0422fb92d84beb3b6e53716e410a9543
#
_entry.id   0422fb92d84beb3b6e53716e410a9543
#
_cell.length_a   1.000
_cell.length_b   1.000
_cell.length_c   1.000
_cell.angle_alpha   90.00
_cell.angle_beta   90.00
_cell.angle_gamma   90.00
#
_symmetry.space_group_name_H-M   'P 1'
#
loop_
_entity.id
_entity.type
_entity.pdbx_description
1 polymer ?
#
loop_
_entity_poly.entity_id
_entity_poly.type
_entity_poly.pdbx_seq_one_letter_code
_entity_poly.pdbx_strand_id
1 'polypeptide(L)'
;NYVKATQYALKCLERLPLCCRLIREMHEVLMENVRGQDKTPGEFRHSQNWIGPANCSLKDARYIPPNVEDMQTAMSDLEKYINENVDYDPLIRAALIHYQFETIHPFLDGNGRIGRLLILLYLMEQRLIEKPVIYISYFLKKNQIEYYDRISEVRRTGNFEQWIRFFLEAVSKAASDSLEAIRQLS
;
A
#
# COMPACT_ATOMS: atom_id res chain seq x y z
N ASN A 1 13.34 -9.67 -0.07
CA ASN A 1 12.01 -10.20 -0.41
C ASN A 1 11.10 -9.20 -1.15
N TYR A 2 11.26 -7.87 -0.91
CA TYR A 2 10.43 -6.86 -1.61
C TYR A 2 10.57 -6.98 -3.15
N VAL A 3 11.80 -7.11 -3.67
CA VAL A 3 12.05 -7.31 -5.10
C VAL A 3 11.42 -8.62 -5.61
N LYS A 4 11.54 -9.70 -4.85
CA LYS A 4 10.90 -10.99 -5.20
C LYS A 4 9.37 -10.84 -5.27
N ALA A 5 8.76 -10.20 -4.28
CA ALA A 5 7.31 -9.96 -4.25
C ALA A 5 6.86 -9.08 -5.42
N THR A 6 7.64 -8.04 -5.77
CA THR A 6 7.39 -7.21 -6.95
C THR A 6 7.43 -8.02 -8.23
N GLN A 7 8.48 -8.80 -8.45
CA GLN A 7 8.64 -9.64 -9.65
C GLN A 7 7.53 -10.70 -9.77
N TYR A 8 7.17 -11.31 -8.64
CA TYR A 8 6.06 -12.26 -8.57
C TYR A 8 4.73 -11.58 -8.99
N ALA A 9 4.42 -10.44 -8.36
CA ALA A 9 3.18 -9.72 -8.63
C ALA A 9 3.09 -9.26 -10.10
N LEU A 10 4.19 -8.73 -10.68
CA LEU A 10 4.22 -8.32 -12.08
C LEU A 10 3.95 -9.48 -13.04
N LYS A 11 4.53 -10.65 -12.78
CA LYS A 11 4.27 -11.86 -13.57
C LYS A 11 2.80 -12.31 -13.44
N CYS A 12 2.21 -12.16 -12.27
CA CYS A 12 0.81 -12.52 -12.06
C CYS A 12 -0.15 -11.53 -12.74
N LEU A 13 0.17 -10.23 -12.78
CA LEU A 13 -0.65 -9.20 -13.45
C LEU A 13 -0.80 -9.42 -14.97
N GLU A 14 0.05 -10.22 -15.59
CA GLU A 14 -0.14 -10.65 -17.00
C GLU A 14 -1.38 -11.52 -17.20
N ARG A 15 -1.90 -12.13 -16.12
CA ARG A 15 -2.99 -13.13 -16.17
C ARG A 15 -4.13 -12.87 -15.20
N LEU A 16 -3.89 -12.10 -14.15
CA LEU A 16 -4.83 -11.80 -13.09
C LEU A 16 -4.93 -10.29 -12.87
N PRO A 17 -6.12 -9.74 -12.65
CA PRO A 17 -6.24 -8.36 -12.21
C PRO A 17 -5.66 -8.17 -10.81
N LEU A 18 -5.44 -6.92 -10.40
CA LEU A 18 -5.05 -6.59 -9.05
C LEU A 18 -6.21 -6.89 -8.08
N CYS A 19 -6.14 -8.02 -7.39
CA CYS A 19 -7.21 -8.57 -6.57
C CYS A 19 -6.70 -9.06 -5.20
N CYS A 20 -7.61 -9.35 -4.29
CA CYS A 20 -7.30 -9.83 -2.94
C CYS A 20 -6.46 -11.12 -2.96
N ARG A 21 -6.68 -12.00 -3.93
CA ARG A 21 -5.88 -13.19 -4.12
C ARG A 21 -4.42 -12.82 -4.40
N LEU A 22 -4.16 -11.95 -5.36
CA LEU A 22 -2.80 -11.50 -5.69
C LEU A 22 -2.14 -10.78 -4.51
N ILE A 23 -2.90 -9.94 -3.79
CA ILE A 23 -2.43 -9.26 -2.58
C ILE A 23 -1.95 -10.26 -1.51
N ARG A 24 -2.66 -11.34 -1.30
CA ARG A 24 -2.29 -12.40 -0.35
C ARG A 24 -1.07 -13.19 -0.82
N GLU A 25 -1.03 -13.60 -2.08
CA GLU A 25 0.10 -14.35 -2.65
C GLU A 25 1.41 -13.52 -2.61
N MET A 26 1.36 -12.23 -2.95
CA MET A 26 2.56 -11.38 -2.84
C MET A 26 2.96 -11.09 -1.40
N HIS A 27 2.01 -11.07 -0.45
CA HIS A 27 2.32 -10.98 0.98
C HIS A 27 3.07 -12.23 1.47
N GLU A 28 2.65 -13.42 1.05
CA GLU A 28 3.35 -14.67 1.36
C GLU A 28 4.81 -14.62 0.90
N VAL A 29 5.05 -14.25 -0.36
CA VAL A 29 6.41 -14.07 -0.90
C VAL A 29 7.22 -13.00 -0.16
N LEU A 30 6.57 -11.90 0.22
CA LEU A 30 7.20 -10.81 0.96
C LEU A 30 7.68 -11.24 2.34
N MET A 31 6.90 -12.09 3.01
CA MET A 31 7.13 -12.52 4.40
C MET A 31 7.97 -13.80 4.51
N GLU A 32 8.40 -14.38 3.38
CA GLU A 32 9.24 -15.57 3.35
C GLU A 32 10.58 -15.32 4.06
N ASN A 33 10.92 -16.17 5.07
CA ASN A 33 12.20 -16.13 5.79
C ASN A 33 12.58 -14.76 6.41
N VAL A 34 11.61 -13.97 6.83
CA VAL A 34 11.83 -12.69 7.51
C VAL A 34 11.13 -12.63 8.87
N ARG A 35 11.47 -11.62 9.67
CA ARG A 35 10.77 -11.35 10.92
C ARG A 35 9.27 -11.20 10.65
N GLY A 36 8.44 -11.92 11.40
CA GLY A 36 6.98 -11.96 11.23
C GLY A 36 6.47 -13.09 10.31
N GLN A 37 7.34 -14.03 9.89
CA GLN A 37 6.93 -15.25 9.18
C GLN A 37 5.97 -16.13 9.97
N ASP A 38 5.93 -15.98 11.29
CA ASP A 38 5.01 -16.62 12.23
C ASP A 38 3.61 -15.97 12.26
N LYS A 39 3.44 -14.85 11.54
CA LYS A 39 2.20 -14.05 11.50
C LYS A 39 1.36 -14.34 10.25
N THR A 40 1.11 -15.62 9.99
CA THR A 40 0.25 -16.12 8.90
C THR A 40 0.50 -15.45 7.53
N PRO A 41 1.71 -15.63 6.91
CA PRO A 41 1.98 -15.11 5.57
C PRO A 41 0.91 -15.54 4.56
N GLY A 42 0.47 -14.64 3.73
CA GLY A 42 -0.55 -14.92 2.70
C GLY A 42 -2.00 -14.95 3.21
N GLU A 43 -2.24 -14.72 4.50
CA GLU A 43 -3.59 -14.72 5.06
C GLU A 43 -3.95 -13.35 5.63
N PHE A 44 -5.19 -12.91 5.39
CA PHE A 44 -5.74 -11.79 6.12
C PHE A 44 -5.92 -12.18 7.59
N ARG A 45 -5.73 -11.24 8.49
CA ARG A 45 -5.79 -11.47 9.93
C ARG A 45 -7.14 -12.03 10.40
N HIS A 46 -7.06 -12.93 11.36
CA HIS A 46 -8.21 -13.51 12.06
C HIS A 46 -8.40 -12.91 13.47
N SER A 47 -7.61 -11.91 13.82
CA SER A 47 -7.67 -11.23 15.11
C SER A 47 -7.56 -9.72 14.95
N GLN A 48 -7.94 -8.98 15.99
CA GLN A 48 -7.77 -7.54 16.03
C GLN A 48 -6.28 -7.20 16.09
N ASN A 49 -5.87 -6.24 15.27
CA ASN A 49 -4.56 -5.61 15.32
C ASN A 49 -4.71 -4.11 15.62
N TRP A 50 -3.59 -3.45 15.86
CA TRP A 50 -3.53 -1.99 16.07
C TRP A 50 -2.19 -1.45 15.61
N ILE A 51 -2.14 -0.14 15.35
CA ILE A 51 -0.96 0.60 14.94
C ILE A 51 -0.54 1.52 16.09
N GLY A 52 0.71 1.46 16.49
CA GLY A 52 1.25 2.31 17.54
C GLY A 52 2.76 2.11 17.75
N PRO A 53 3.32 2.70 18.81
CA PRO A 53 4.70 2.46 19.19
C PRO A 53 5.02 0.97 19.36
N ALA A 54 6.28 0.60 19.22
CA ALA A 54 6.70 -0.79 19.41
C ALA A 54 6.28 -1.31 20.79
N ASN A 55 5.63 -2.49 20.82
CA ASN A 55 5.12 -3.15 22.02
C ASN A 55 4.01 -2.38 22.78
N CYS A 56 3.35 -1.42 22.15
CA CYS A 56 2.21 -0.75 22.79
C CYS A 56 1.03 -1.69 22.96
N SER A 57 0.23 -1.44 23.99
CA SER A 57 -1.06 -2.10 24.18
C SER A 57 -2.14 -1.49 23.26
N LEU A 58 -3.28 -2.17 23.15
CA LEU A 58 -4.44 -1.64 22.43
C LEU A 58 -4.88 -0.25 22.98
N LYS A 59 -4.70 -0.02 24.28
CA LYS A 59 -5.08 1.24 24.93
C LYS A 59 -4.20 2.42 24.49
N ASP A 60 -2.95 2.13 24.11
CA ASP A 60 -1.96 3.11 23.69
C ASP A 60 -1.81 3.17 22.16
N ALA A 61 -2.73 2.52 21.45
CA ALA A 61 -2.73 2.46 20.02
C ALA A 61 -2.98 3.84 19.39
N ARG A 62 -2.18 4.21 18.40
CA ARG A 62 -2.40 5.41 17.58
C ARG A 62 -3.62 5.26 16.68
N TYR A 63 -3.88 4.03 16.21
CA TYR A 63 -5.00 3.69 15.36
C TYR A 63 -5.43 2.24 15.56
N ILE A 64 -6.73 2.01 15.63
CA ILE A 64 -7.34 0.68 15.71
C ILE A 64 -8.09 0.46 14.39
N PRO A 65 -7.58 -0.44 13.51
CA PRO A 65 -8.25 -0.82 12.27
C PRO A 65 -9.62 -1.49 12.51
N PRO A 66 -10.45 -1.64 11.47
CA PRO A 66 -11.72 -2.36 11.55
C PRO A 66 -11.58 -3.74 12.19
N ASN A 67 -12.64 -4.25 12.79
CA ASN A 67 -12.69 -5.65 13.23
C ASN A 67 -12.52 -6.63 12.04
N VAL A 68 -12.42 -7.92 12.31
CA VAL A 68 -12.12 -8.92 11.27
C VAL A 68 -13.22 -8.99 10.20
N GLU A 69 -14.48 -8.93 10.60
CA GLU A 69 -15.63 -9.01 9.68
C GLU A 69 -15.71 -7.78 8.77
N ASP A 70 -15.61 -6.59 9.37
CA ASP A 70 -15.58 -5.32 8.61
C ASP A 70 -14.33 -5.22 7.73
N MET A 71 -13.19 -5.75 8.16
CA MET A 71 -11.96 -5.81 7.37
C MET A 71 -12.16 -6.65 6.11
N GLN A 72 -12.79 -7.82 6.22
CA GLN A 72 -13.06 -8.69 5.07
C GLN A 72 -13.98 -8.01 4.05
N THR A 73 -15.04 -7.37 4.54
CA THR A 73 -15.96 -6.59 3.71
C THR A 73 -15.24 -5.43 3.02
N ALA A 74 -14.46 -4.65 3.78
CA ALA A 74 -13.71 -3.52 3.25
C ALA A 74 -12.64 -3.93 2.21
N MET A 75 -11.98 -5.09 2.38
CA MET A 75 -11.06 -5.62 1.36
C MET A 75 -11.77 -6.03 0.08
N SER A 76 -12.96 -6.65 0.19
CA SER A 76 -13.79 -6.96 -0.97
C SER A 76 -14.24 -5.69 -1.72
N ASP A 77 -14.62 -4.66 -1.00
CA ASP A 77 -15.02 -3.39 -1.60
C ASP A 77 -13.83 -2.64 -2.20
N LEU A 78 -12.66 -2.70 -1.58
CA LEU A 78 -11.42 -2.16 -2.15
C LEU A 78 -11.06 -2.86 -3.46
N GLU A 79 -11.19 -4.19 -3.54
CA GLU A 79 -10.97 -4.95 -4.78
C GLU A 79 -11.92 -4.51 -5.89
N LYS A 80 -13.21 -4.34 -5.59
CA LYS A 80 -14.19 -3.81 -6.54
C LYS A 80 -13.80 -2.43 -7.02
N TYR A 81 -13.44 -1.52 -6.09
CA TYR A 81 -13.01 -0.17 -6.42
C TYR A 81 -11.77 -0.15 -7.32
N ILE A 82 -10.77 -1.01 -7.05
CA ILE A 82 -9.56 -1.11 -7.89
C ILE A 82 -9.91 -1.48 -9.33
N ASN A 83 -10.84 -2.42 -9.52
CA ASN A 83 -11.20 -2.99 -10.82
C ASN A 83 -12.39 -2.28 -11.50
N GLU A 84 -13.00 -1.32 -10.84
CA GLU A 84 -14.12 -0.56 -11.39
C GLU A 84 -13.63 0.41 -12.49
N ASN A 85 -14.32 0.40 -13.62
CA ASN A 85 -14.04 1.32 -14.72
C ASN A 85 -14.75 2.66 -14.48
N VAL A 86 -14.06 3.58 -13.82
CA VAL A 86 -14.54 4.94 -13.53
C VAL A 86 -13.60 5.97 -14.13
N ASP A 87 -14.17 7.09 -14.55
CA ASP A 87 -13.45 8.21 -15.16
C ASP A 87 -12.88 9.16 -14.09
N TYR A 88 -11.95 8.61 -13.27
CA TYR A 88 -11.15 9.39 -12.33
C TYR A 88 -9.67 9.30 -12.67
N ASP A 89 -8.94 10.36 -12.37
CA ASP A 89 -7.48 10.40 -12.53
C ASP A 89 -6.83 9.22 -11.78
N PRO A 90 -6.05 8.36 -12.46
CA PRO A 90 -5.48 7.17 -11.84
C PRO A 90 -4.44 7.49 -10.74
N LEU A 91 -3.79 8.65 -10.72
CA LEU A 91 -2.92 9.05 -9.61
C LEU A 91 -3.74 9.37 -8.36
N ILE A 92 -4.90 10.02 -8.51
CA ILE A 92 -5.84 10.24 -7.41
C ILE A 92 -6.36 8.90 -6.89
N ARG A 93 -6.74 7.99 -7.79
CA ARG A 93 -7.18 6.64 -7.40
C ARG A 93 -6.09 5.88 -6.66
N ALA A 94 -4.84 5.95 -7.11
CA ALA A 94 -3.71 5.34 -6.40
C ALA A 94 -3.57 5.87 -4.97
N ALA A 95 -3.75 7.18 -4.77
CA ALA A 95 -3.74 7.78 -3.43
C ALA A 95 -4.85 7.24 -2.54
N LEU A 96 -6.07 7.11 -3.08
CA LEU A 96 -7.24 6.60 -2.35
C LEU A 96 -7.10 5.10 -2.04
N ILE A 97 -6.64 4.30 -2.99
CA ILE A 97 -6.37 2.86 -2.82
C ILE A 97 -5.35 2.64 -1.70
N HIS A 98 -4.25 3.38 -1.73
CA HIS A 98 -3.21 3.26 -0.70
C HIS A 98 -3.73 3.68 0.69
N TYR A 99 -4.42 4.82 0.79
CA TYR A 99 -5.05 5.27 2.03
C TYR A 99 -6.00 4.21 2.60
N GLN A 100 -6.88 3.68 1.75
CA GLN A 100 -7.89 2.70 2.16
C GLN A 100 -7.24 1.40 2.62
N PHE A 101 -6.25 0.89 1.90
CA PHE A 101 -5.51 -0.30 2.30
C PHE A 101 -4.82 -0.13 3.66
N GLU A 102 -4.13 1.00 3.89
CA GLU A 102 -3.48 1.30 5.17
C GLU A 102 -4.49 1.49 6.31
N THR A 103 -5.71 1.92 6.00
CA THR A 103 -6.81 2.06 6.96
C THR A 103 -7.42 0.71 7.31
N ILE A 104 -7.63 -0.17 6.35
CA ILE A 104 -8.12 -1.54 6.58
C ILE A 104 -7.12 -2.38 7.36
N HIS A 105 -5.84 -2.25 7.03
CA HIS A 105 -4.71 -2.93 7.68
C HIS A 105 -4.92 -4.45 7.80
N PRO A 106 -5.06 -5.17 6.66
CA PRO A 106 -5.61 -6.53 6.64
C PRO A 106 -4.66 -7.62 7.14
N PHE A 107 -3.37 -7.36 7.29
CA PHE A 107 -2.39 -8.34 7.75
C PHE A 107 -1.93 -8.07 9.18
N LEU A 108 -1.38 -9.08 9.85
CA LEU A 108 -0.77 -8.92 11.18
C LEU A 108 0.59 -8.20 11.13
N ASP A 109 1.30 -8.27 10.00
CA ASP A 109 2.54 -7.55 9.70
C ASP A 109 2.64 -7.33 8.18
N GLY A 110 3.55 -6.46 7.74
CA GLY A 110 3.83 -6.26 6.31
C GLY A 110 2.87 -5.33 5.57
N ASN A 111 1.82 -4.80 6.20
CA ASN A 111 0.84 -3.93 5.55
C ASN A 111 1.48 -2.76 4.81
N GLY A 112 2.34 -1.99 5.46
CA GLY A 112 2.99 -0.84 4.83
C GLY A 112 3.87 -1.20 3.63
N ARG A 113 4.49 -2.39 3.61
CA ARG A 113 5.25 -2.88 2.45
C ARG A 113 4.32 -3.24 1.29
N ILE A 114 3.23 -3.95 1.58
CA ILE A 114 2.20 -4.31 0.60
C ILE A 114 1.48 -3.05 0.09
N GLY A 115 1.09 -2.14 0.97
CA GLY A 115 0.42 -0.89 0.59
C GLY A 115 1.24 -0.06 -0.41
N ARG A 116 2.57 0.03 -0.19
CA ARG A 116 3.46 0.71 -1.14
C ARG A 116 3.66 -0.06 -2.45
N LEU A 117 3.65 -1.40 -2.39
CA LEU A 117 3.71 -2.22 -3.59
C LEU A 117 2.41 -2.10 -4.42
N LEU A 118 1.26 -1.98 -3.77
CA LEU A 118 -0.02 -1.72 -4.44
C LEU A 118 -0.02 -0.43 -5.27
N ILE A 119 0.62 0.64 -4.78
CA ILE A 119 0.76 1.88 -5.56
C ILE A 119 1.47 1.57 -6.89
N LEU A 120 2.63 0.92 -6.80
CA LEU A 120 3.44 0.59 -7.98
C LEU A 120 2.67 -0.27 -8.98
N LEU A 121 2.04 -1.35 -8.49
CA LEU A 121 1.31 -2.30 -9.33
C LEU A 121 0.10 -1.64 -10.00
N TYR A 122 -0.64 -0.80 -9.25
CA TYR A 122 -1.77 -0.08 -9.79
C TYR A 122 -1.34 0.90 -10.91
N LEU A 123 -0.27 1.67 -10.69
CA LEU A 123 0.26 2.58 -11.71
C LEU A 123 0.73 1.85 -12.97
N MET A 124 1.29 0.65 -12.84
CA MET A 124 1.69 -0.19 -13.97
C MET A 124 0.47 -0.78 -14.70
N GLU A 125 -0.53 -1.26 -13.97
CA GLU A 125 -1.78 -1.77 -14.54
C GLU A 125 -2.52 -0.68 -15.33
N GLN A 126 -2.49 0.56 -14.83
CA GLN A 126 -3.04 1.75 -15.52
C GLN A 126 -2.12 2.28 -16.65
N ARG A 127 -0.98 1.63 -16.92
CA ARG A 127 0.00 2.00 -17.94
C ARG A 127 0.59 3.41 -17.78
N LEU A 128 0.58 3.95 -16.57
CA LEU A 128 1.24 5.23 -16.25
C LEU A 128 2.75 5.08 -16.14
N ILE A 129 3.21 3.89 -15.82
CA ILE A 129 4.63 3.52 -15.79
C ILE A 129 4.80 2.14 -16.46
N GLU A 130 5.84 2.00 -17.26
CA GLU A 130 6.15 0.73 -17.96
C GLU A 130 7.06 -0.19 -17.15
N LYS A 131 7.86 0.39 -16.26
CA LYS A 131 8.84 -0.34 -15.44
C LYS A 131 8.71 0.06 -13.97
N PRO A 132 9.00 -0.85 -13.03
CA PRO A 132 8.89 -0.59 -11.60
C PRO A 132 10.05 0.28 -11.07
N VAL A 133 10.26 1.45 -11.68
CA VAL A 133 11.40 2.34 -11.39
C VAL A 133 11.07 3.48 -10.43
N ILE A 134 9.80 3.66 -10.06
CA ILE A 134 9.39 4.72 -9.14
C ILE A 134 9.52 4.26 -7.69
N TYR A 135 10.47 4.85 -6.96
CA TYR A 135 10.78 4.50 -5.56
C TYR A 135 9.98 5.36 -4.56
N ILE A 136 8.66 5.41 -4.68
CA ILE A 136 7.79 6.14 -3.75
C ILE A 136 8.00 5.72 -2.29
N SER A 137 8.38 4.45 -2.06
CA SER A 137 8.70 3.91 -0.75
C SER A 137 9.80 4.69 -0.03
N TYR A 138 10.80 5.19 -0.75
CA TYR A 138 11.88 5.99 -0.18
C TYR A 138 11.35 7.34 0.32
N PHE A 139 10.55 8.03 -0.50
CA PHE A 139 9.96 9.31 -0.11
C PHE A 139 9.06 9.18 1.12
N LEU A 140 8.16 8.21 1.12
CA LEU A 140 7.23 7.99 2.24
C LEU A 140 7.97 7.61 3.53
N LYS A 141 9.05 6.84 3.43
CA LYS A 141 9.87 6.48 4.59
C LYS A 141 10.66 7.68 5.11
N LYS A 142 11.24 8.50 4.22
CA LYS A 142 11.98 9.71 4.59
C LYS A 142 11.09 10.73 5.28
N ASN A 143 9.83 10.85 4.86
CA ASN A 143 8.84 11.77 5.40
C ASN A 143 7.79 11.03 6.27
N GLN A 144 8.21 10.01 7.02
CA GLN A 144 7.33 9.07 7.71
C GLN A 144 6.38 9.73 8.71
N ILE A 145 6.84 10.73 9.44
CA ILE A 145 6.03 11.45 10.42
C ILE A 145 4.88 12.16 9.70
N GLU A 146 5.20 12.97 8.71
CA GLU A 146 4.20 13.69 7.91
C GLU A 146 3.23 12.72 7.22
N TYR A 147 3.74 11.64 6.63
CA TYR A 147 2.93 10.60 6.01
C TYR A 147 1.85 10.05 6.96
N TYR A 148 2.23 9.68 8.18
CA TYR A 148 1.25 9.19 9.15
C TYR A 148 0.30 10.28 9.65
N ASP A 149 0.76 11.51 9.78
CA ASP A 149 -0.07 12.65 10.18
C ASP A 149 -1.13 12.96 9.11
N ARG A 150 -0.76 12.92 7.82
CA ARG A 150 -1.69 13.10 6.69
C ARG A 150 -2.78 12.03 6.66
N ILE A 151 -2.42 10.76 6.83
CA ILE A 151 -3.38 9.65 6.92
C ILE A 151 -4.30 9.82 8.14
N SER A 152 -3.74 10.16 9.29
CA SER A 152 -4.50 10.37 10.53
C SER A 152 -5.46 11.55 10.41
N GLU A 153 -5.08 12.61 9.72
CA GLU A 153 -5.93 13.78 9.47
C GLU A 153 -7.17 13.42 8.65
N VAL A 154 -7.01 12.59 7.60
CA VAL A 154 -8.17 12.09 6.84
C VAL A 154 -9.13 11.30 7.74
N ARG A 155 -8.60 10.40 8.58
CA ARG A 155 -9.41 9.61 9.51
C ARG A 155 -10.18 10.47 10.51
N ARG A 156 -9.59 11.59 10.94
CA ARG A 156 -10.17 12.50 11.92
C ARG A 156 -11.19 13.47 11.32
N THR A 157 -10.96 13.98 10.14
CA THR A 157 -11.70 15.11 9.56
C THR A 157 -12.38 14.83 8.22
N GLY A 158 -12.01 13.74 7.52
CA GLY A 158 -12.43 13.48 6.14
C GLY A 158 -11.73 14.35 5.10
N ASN A 159 -10.71 15.13 5.47
CA ASN A 159 -9.99 15.99 4.53
C ASN A 159 -9.03 15.18 3.66
N PHE A 160 -9.54 14.62 2.57
CA PHE A 160 -8.75 13.89 1.57
C PHE A 160 -7.85 14.80 0.73
N GLU A 161 -8.20 16.07 0.53
CA GLU A 161 -7.44 16.97 -0.34
C GLU A 161 -5.99 17.09 0.10
N GLN A 162 -5.73 17.30 1.39
CA GLN A 162 -4.36 17.40 1.94
C GLN A 162 -3.56 16.11 1.79
N TRP A 163 -4.22 14.94 1.88
CA TRP A 163 -3.60 13.64 1.64
C TRP A 163 -3.25 13.45 0.16
N ILE A 164 -4.18 13.73 -0.74
CA ILE A 164 -3.97 13.60 -2.19
C ILE A 164 -2.83 14.52 -2.65
N ARG A 165 -2.78 15.76 -2.18
CA ARG A 165 -1.68 16.70 -2.48
C ARG A 165 -0.32 16.14 -2.03
N PHE A 166 -0.23 15.67 -0.81
CA PHE A 166 0.99 15.02 -0.29
C PHE A 166 1.40 13.80 -1.12
N PHE A 167 0.43 12.95 -1.48
CA PHE A 167 0.70 11.76 -2.28
C PHE A 167 1.19 12.11 -3.70
N LEU A 168 0.57 13.09 -4.36
CA LEU A 168 0.99 13.56 -5.68
C LEU A 168 2.40 14.16 -5.65
N GLU A 169 2.74 14.91 -4.61
CA GLU A 169 4.10 15.41 -4.38
C GLU A 169 5.09 14.26 -4.22
N ALA A 170 4.74 13.23 -3.44
CA ALA A 170 5.55 12.04 -3.26
C ALA A 170 5.81 11.30 -4.60
N VAL A 171 4.79 11.14 -5.43
CA VAL A 171 4.92 10.52 -6.77
C VAL A 171 5.79 11.37 -7.68
N SER A 172 5.55 12.67 -7.73
CA SER A 172 6.33 13.63 -8.55
C SER A 172 7.80 13.61 -8.19
N LYS A 173 8.11 13.66 -6.88
CA LYS A 173 9.49 13.62 -6.40
C LYS A 173 10.17 12.28 -6.70
N ALA A 174 9.49 11.16 -6.44
CA ALA A 174 10.01 9.84 -6.74
C ALA A 174 10.27 9.62 -8.24
N ALA A 175 9.40 10.15 -9.11
CA ALA A 175 9.60 10.10 -10.55
C ALA A 175 10.81 10.93 -11.00
N SER A 176 10.97 12.15 -10.46
CA SER A 176 12.12 13.01 -10.75
C SER A 176 13.44 12.39 -10.32
N ASP A 177 13.50 11.83 -9.11
CA ASP A 177 14.69 11.16 -8.58
C ASP A 177 15.05 9.92 -9.43
N SER A 178 14.05 9.18 -9.92
CA SER A 178 14.27 8.03 -10.79
C SER A 178 14.81 8.44 -12.16
N LEU A 179 14.31 9.52 -12.75
CA LEU A 179 14.80 10.08 -14.02
C LEU A 179 16.25 10.56 -13.89
N GLU A 180 16.58 11.23 -12.79
CA GLU A 180 17.95 11.68 -12.53
C GLU A 180 18.91 10.49 -12.40
N ALA A 181 18.53 9.45 -11.65
CA ALA A 181 19.34 8.24 -11.51
C ALA A 181 19.58 7.54 -12.86
N ILE A 182 18.57 7.45 -13.73
CA ILE A 182 18.71 6.87 -15.07
C ILE A 182 19.67 7.70 -15.93
N ARG A 183 19.58 9.03 -15.90
CA ARG A 183 20.49 9.92 -16.64
C ARG A 183 21.95 9.82 -16.22
N GLN A 184 22.22 9.50 -14.94
CA GLN A 184 23.58 9.31 -14.43
C GLN A 184 24.19 7.96 -14.85
N LEU A 185 23.38 7.00 -15.27
CA LEU A 185 23.81 5.67 -15.72
C LEU A 185 23.96 5.57 -17.26
N SER A 186 23.53 6.61 -17.98
CA SER A 186 23.62 6.69 -19.45
C SER A 186 24.84 7.47 -19.89
#